data_2bc1bdd851808db2985631d92ced33c2
#
_entry.id   2bc1bdd851808db2985631d92ced33c2
#
_cell.length_a   1.000
_cell.length_b   1.000
_cell.length_c   1.000
_cell.angle_alpha   90.00
_cell.angle_beta   90.00
_cell.angle_gamma   90.00
#
_symmetry.space_group_name_H-M   'P 1'
#
loop_
_entity.id
_entity.type
_entity.pdbx_description
1 polymer ?
#
loop_
_entity_poly.entity_id
_entity_poly.type
_entity_poly.pdbx_seq_one_letter_code
_entity_poly.pdbx_strand_id
1 'polypeptide(L)'
;MKIKRSKGENLFSIVNYVILTFIMLLCLYPILYVALASISDSSLLTQHSGILYKPLGFSIDAYKKVFANPMILRGYANTMFILVIGIFLDIVMTSIGAYFLSRQNVMFKKPIMLMILFTMFFSGGMIPFYLTLKDLHLTNTLWGLIIPFMVSTYNLIIMRTSFESLPHSLVEAAEIDGAGHIKILFSVILPLSKAIIAVMILYYGVGIWNGWFWASAIIRQREMYPLQVILREILMQNDVGAMTAGVSAADQESVGMTIKYATIIVATVPILCVYPFLQKYFTKGALIGAVKG
;
A
#
# COMPACT_ATOMS: atom_id res chain seq x y z
N MET A 1 -25.85 3.35 33.02
CA MET A 1 -27.04 4.17 32.77
C MET A 1 -27.18 4.37 31.25
N LYS A 2 -28.20 3.80 30.57
CA LYS A 2 -28.46 4.10 29.15
C LYS A 2 -29.11 5.47 29.06
N ILE A 3 -28.43 6.49 28.59
CA ILE A 3 -28.95 7.80 28.30
C ILE A 3 -30.04 7.65 27.23
N LYS A 4 -31.31 8.03 27.53
CA LYS A 4 -32.39 8.03 26.55
C LYS A 4 -32.10 9.09 25.48
N ARG A 5 -31.89 8.64 24.26
CA ARG A 5 -31.68 9.53 23.10
C ARG A 5 -32.95 10.35 22.83
N SER A 6 -32.79 11.62 22.50
CA SER A 6 -33.87 12.47 22.07
C SER A 6 -34.47 12.03 20.73
N LYS A 7 -35.69 12.45 20.38
CA LYS A 7 -36.29 12.15 19.07
C LYS A 7 -35.42 12.69 17.90
N GLY A 8 -34.82 13.88 18.09
CA GLY A 8 -33.91 14.49 17.12
C GLY A 8 -32.62 13.68 16.92
N GLU A 9 -32.01 13.17 18.00
CA GLU A 9 -30.82 12.29 17.92
C GLU A 9 -31.12 10.95 17.23
N ASN A 10 -32.33 10.40 17.44
CA ASN A 10 -32.75 9.20 16.76
C ASN A 10 -32.94 9.44 15.26
N LEU A 11 -33.60 10.55 14.88
CA LEU A 11 -33.76 10.93 13.47
C LEU A 11 -32.41 11.15 12.79
N PHE A 12 -31.50 11.90 13.42
CA PHE A 12 -30.15 12.12 12.95
C PHE A 12 -29.42 10.78 12.74
N SER A 13 -29.51 9.85 13.71
CA SER A 13 -28.85 8.55 13.60
C SER A 13 -29.41 7.75 12.43
N ILE A 14 -30.74 7.74 12.21
CA ILE A 14 -31.35 7.04 11.09
C ILE A 14 -30.86 7.61 9.74
N VAL A 15 -30.92 8.93 9.59
CA VAL A 15 -30.47 9.61 8.37
C VAL A 15 -28.99 9.31 8.11
N ASN A 16 -28.15 9.39 9.14
CA ASN A 16 -26.73 9.09 9.05
C ASN A 16 -26.49 7.63 8.61
N TYR A 17 -27.20 6.67 9.21
CA TYR A 17 -27.09 5.26 8.79
C TYR A 17 -27.52 5.05 7.34
N VAL A 18 -28.60 5.69 6.90
CA VAL A 18 -29.07 5.60 5.50
C VAL A 18 -28.02 6.14 4.54
N ILE A 19 -27.48 7.34 4.83
CA ILE A 19 -26.43 7.96 4.00
C ILE A 19 -25.18 7.07 3.94
N LEU A 20 -24.69 6.63 5.11
CA LEU A 20 -23.49 5.79 5.17
C LEU A 20 -23.69 4.43 4.47
N THR A 21 -24.88 3.83 4.61
CA THR A 21 -25.20 2.57 3.91
C THR A 21 -25.26 2.78 2.40
N PHE A 22 -25.87 3.88 1.94
CA PHE A 22 -25.89 4.23 0.52
C PHE A 22 -24.48 4.41 -0.06
N ILE A 23 -23.63 5.19 0.64
CA ILE A 23 -22.22 5.37 0.23
C ILE A 23 -21.48 4.03 0.22
N MET A 24 -21.68 3.20 1.24
CA MET A 24 -21.08 1.86 1.32
C MET A 24 -21.46 1.01 0.09
N LEU A 25 -22.74 0.95 -0.26
CA LEU A 25 -23.21 0.18 -1.41
C LEU A 25 -22.66 0.73 -2.72
N LEU A 26 -22.60 2.05 -2.88
CA LEU A 26 -22.04 2.70 -4.05
C LEU A 26 -20.54 2.38 -4.22
N CYS A 27 -19.76 2.36 -3.14
CA CYS A 27 -18.35 1.99 -3.17
C CYS A 27 -18.14 0.47 -3.35
N LEU A 28 -19.03 -0.35 -2.81
CA LEU A 28 -18.91 -1.82 -2.88
C LEU A 28 -19.27 -2.36 -4.26
N TYR A 29 -20.24 -1.74 -4.95
CA TYR A 29 -20.75 -2.23 -6.24
C TYR A 29 -19.66 -2.39 -7.31
N PRO A 30 -18.74 -1.42 -7.58
CA PRO A 30 -17.68 -1.62 -8.55
C PRO A 30 -16.77 -2.82 -8.25
N ILE A 31 -16.50 -3.07 -6.99
CA ILE A 31 -15.68 -4.22 -6.55
C ILE A 31 -16.41 -5.53 -6.82
N LEU A 32 -17.71 -5.58 -6.45
CA LEU A 32 -18.57 -6.73 -6.73
C LEU A 32 -18.72 -6.97 -8.23
N TYR A 33 -18.89 -5.89 -9.01
CA TYR A 33 -18.99 -5.98 -10.46
C TYR A 33 -17.75 -6.67 -11.05
N VAL A 34 -16.54 -6.17 -10.70
CA VAL A 34 -15.28 -6.76 -11.18
C VAL A 34 -15.14 -8.22 -10.75
N ALA A 35 -15.51 -8.55 -9.50
CA ALA A 35 -15.47 -9.91 -9.00
C ALA A 35 -16.43 -10.85 -9.74
N LEU A 36 -17.67 -10.43 -9.97
CA LEU A 36 -18.67 -11.21 -10.70
C LEU A 36 -18.30 -11.34 -12.18
N ALA A 37 -17.83 -10.25 -12.80
CA ALA A 37 -17.41 -10.24 -14.20
C ALA A 37 -16.18 -11.14 -14.44
N SER A 38 -15.26 -11.23 -13.48
CA SER A 38 -14.05 -12.05 -13.60
C SER A 38 -14.32 -13.57 -13.66
N ILE A 39 -15.46 -14.01 -13.13
CA ILE A 39 -15.90 -15.42 -13.13
C ILE A 39 -17.08 -15.67 -14.09
N SER A 40 -17.42 -14.69 -14.93
CA SER A 40 -18.48 -14.81 -15.92
C SER A 40 -17.93 -15.32 -17.25
N ASP A 41 -18.81 -15.92 -18.05
CA ASP A 41 -18.52 -16.25 -19.44
C ASP A 41 -18.33 -14.96 -20.26
N SER A 42 -17.30 -14.93 -21.12
CA SER A 42 -16.92 -13.74 -21.86
C SER A 42 -17.98 -13.30 -22.87
N SER A 43 -18.62 -14.23 -23.54
CA SER A 43 -19.64 -13.96 -24.56
C SER A 43 -20.93 -13.41 -23.95
N LEU A 44 -21.36 -13.99 -22.83
CA LEU A 44 -22.54 -13.55 -22.10
C LEU A 44 -22.30 -12.19 -21.42
N LEU A 45 -21.10 -11.95 -20.93
CA LEU A 45 -20.75 -10.68 -20.29
C LEU A 45 -20.75 -9.52 -21.28
N THR A 46 -20.25 -9.73 -22.49
CA THR A 46 -20.20 -8.68 -23.55
C THR A 46 -21.59 -8.31 -24.04
N GLN A 47 -22.52 -9.26 -24.06
CA GLN A 47 -23.93 -9.01 -24.47
C GLN A 47 -24.76 -8.39 -23.34
N HIS A 48 -24.27 -8.40 -22.10
CA HIS A 48 -25.00 -7.88 -20.96
C HIS A 48 -24.85 -6.37 -20.84
N SER A 49 -26.00 -5.69 -20.81
CA SER A 49 -26.06 -4.26 -20.49
C SER A 49 -26.84 -4.07 -19.19
N GLY A 50 -26.23 -3.42 -18.20
CA GLY A 50 -26.89 -3.07 -16.95
C GLY A 50 -26.17 -3.55 -15.68
N ILE A 51 -26.93 -3.63 -14.58
CA ILE A 51 -26.38 -3.97 -13.26
C ILE A 51 -26.11 -5.47 -13.18
N LEU A 52 -24.85 -5.82 -12.87
CA LEU A 52 -24.43 -7.20 -12.67
C LEU A 52 -24.57 -7.56 -11.17
N TYR A 53 -25.49 -8.44 -10.82
CA TYR A 53 -25.76 -8.91 -9.44
C TYR A 53 -25.46 -10.39 -9.23
N LYS A 54 -25.16 -11.13 -10.31
CA LYS A 54 -24.74 -12.53 -10.30
C LYS A 54 -23.84 -12.82 -11.50
N PRO A 55 -22.98 -13.85 -11.46
CA PRO A 55 -22.19 -14.27 -12.62
C PRO A 55 -23.09 -14.67 -13.79
N LEU A 56 -22.70 -14.31 -15.01
CA LEU A 56 -23.37 -14.71 -16.25
C LEU A 56 -22.67 -15.94 -16.83
N GLY A 57 -23.19 -17.12 -16.60
CA GLY A 57 -22.45 -18.35 -16.85
C GLY A 57 -21.17 -18.41 -15.99
N PHE A 58 -20.82 -19.55 -15.46
CA PHE A 58 -19.61 -19.66 -14.62
C PHE A 58 -18.43 -20.12 -15.47
N SER A 59 -17.37 -19.31 -15.53
CA SER A 59 -16.11 -19.66 -16.20
C SER A 59 -14.91 -19.19 -15.39
N ILE A 60 -13.88 -20.03 -15.30
CA ILE A 60 -12.57 -19.72 -14.70
C ILE A 60 -11.46 -19.60 -15.75
N ASP A 61 -11.79 -19.60 -17.05
CA ASP A 61 -10.81 -19.63 -18.12
C ASP A 61 -9.97 -18.35 -18.19
N ALA A 62 -10.54 -17.22 -17.81
CA ALA A 62 -9.79 -15.97 -17.63
C ALA A 62 -8.66 -16.13 -16.60
N TYR A 63 -8.94 -16.76 -15.47
CA TYR A 63 -7.92 -17.03 -14.44
C TYR A 63 -6.83 -17.99 -14.93
N LYS A 64 -7.22 -19.07 -15.64
CA LYS A 64 -6.23 -19.98 -16.25
C LYS A 64 -5.28 -19.24 -17.18
N LYS A 65 -5.81 -18.34 -18.02
CA LYS A 65 -5.00 -17.51 -18.93
C LYS A 65 -4.12 -16.52 -18.18
N VAL A 66 -4.61 -15.88 -17.12
CA VAL A 66 -3.83 -14.97 -16.27
C VAL A 66 -2.67 -15.71 -15.63
N PHE A 67 -2.89 -16.87 -15.00
CA PHE A 67 -1.83 -17.65 -14.35
C PHE A 67 -0.90 -18.36 -15.33
N ALA A 68 -1.33 -18.59 -16.57
CA ALA A 68 -0.46 -19.11 -17.63
C ALA A 68 0.53 -18.05 -18.14
N ASN A 69 0.29 -16.75 -17.87
CA ASN A 69 1.20 -15.70 -18.27
C ASN A 69 2.43 -15.64 -17.33
N PRO A 70 3.65 -15.99 -17.81
CA PRO A 70 4.83 -16.03 -16.96
C PRO A 70 5.21 -14.65 -16.38
N MET A 71 4.80 -13.55 -17.04
CA MET A 71 5.07 -12.19 -16.55
C MET A 71 4.30 -11.86 -15.28
N ILE A 72 3.11 -12.40 -15.10
CA ILE A 72 2.32 -12.23 -13.86
C ILE A 72 3.08 -12.83 -12.67
N LEU A 73 3.55 -14.07 -12.80
CA LEU A 73 4.31 -14.74 -11.73
C LEU A 73 5.64 -14.02 -11.43
N ARG A 74 6.36 -13.57 -12.46
CA ARG A 74 7.57 -12.76 -12.29
C ARG A 74 7.27 -11.43 -11.61
N GLY A 75 6.21 -10.75 -12.04
CA GLY A 75 5.78 -9.50 -11.42
C GLY A 75 5.44 -9.66 -9.94
N TYR A 76 4.80 -10.77 -9.56
CA TYR A 76 4.60 -11.13 -8.15
C TYR A 76 5.94 -11.32 -7.42
N ALA A 77 6.86 -12.10 -7.97
CA ALA A 77 8.17 -12.34 -7.35
C ALA A 77 8.94 -11.04 -7.15
N ASN A 78 8.99 -10.17 -8.18
CA ASN A 78 9.63 -8.86 -8.10
C ASN A 78 8.97 -7.96 -7.05
N THR A 79 7.63 -7.92 -7.03
CA THR A 79 6.88 -7.13 -6.03
C THR A 79 7.13 -7.64 -4.62
N MET A 80 7.14 -8.97 -4.40
CA MET A 80 7.43 -9.56 -3.10
C MET A 80 8.86 -9.28 -2.65
N PHE A 81 9.83 -9.33 -3.56
CA PHE A 81 11.22 -8.95 -3.25
C PHE A 81 11.30 -7.48 -2.80
N ILE A 82 10.73 -6.55 -3.58
CA ILE A 82 10.74 -5.12 -3.24
C ILE A 82 10.00 -4.89 -1.92
N LEU A 83 8.87 -5.56 -1.71
CA LEU A 83 8.04 -5.41 -0.53
C LEU A 83 8.75 -5.90 0.74
N VAL A 84 9.32 -7.10 0.72
CA VAL A 84 9.96 -7.68 1.91
C VAL A 84 11.24 -6.92 2.26
N ILE A 85 12.13 -6.73 1.28
CA ILE A 85 13.40 -6.02 1.50
C ILE A 85 13.15 -4.53 1.74
N GLY A 86 12.23 -3.91 0.96
CA GLY A 86 11.88 -2.50 1.11
C GLY A 86 11.31 -2.22 2.48
N ILE A 87 10.25 -2.91 2.91
CA ILE A 87 9.66 -2.68 4.24
C ILE A 87 10.69 -2.87 5.36
N PHE A 88 11.55 -3.89 5.28
CA PHE A 88 12.59 -4.09 6.29
C PHE A 88 13.53 -2.88 6.37
N LEU A 89 14.05 -2.41 5.25
CA LEU A 89 14.94 -1.26 5.20
C LEU A 89 14.22 0.04 5.59
N ASP A 90 12.98 0.23 5.12
CA ASP A 90 12.14 1.39 5.43
C ASP A 90 11.92 1.51 6.94
N ILE A 91 11.57 0.41 7.61
CA ILE A 91 11.35 0.38 9.06
C ILE A 91 12.65 0.66 9.81
N VAL A 92 13.77 0.04 9.42
CA VAL A 92 15.06 0.24 10.08
C VAL A 92 15.50 1.70 9.96
N MET A 93 15.52 2.24 8.74
CA MET A 93 15.99 3.61 8.48
C MET A 93 15.06 4.66 9.11
N THR A 94 13.75 4.48 8.98
CA THR A 94 12.77 5.37 9.61
C THR A 94 12.86 5.32 11.14
N SER A 95 13.08 4.13 11.73
CA SER A 95 13.22 3.97 13.18
C SER A 95 14.47 4.67 13.71
N ILE A 96 15.60 4.54 13.01
CA ILE A 96 16.84 5.24 13.40
C ILE A 96 16.64 6.75 13.35
N GLY A 97 16.08 7.27 12.25
CA GLY A 97 15.80 8.71 12.10
C GLY A 97 14.78 9.21 13.12
N ALA A 98 13.69 8.48 13.33
CA ALA A 98 12.66 8.82 14.30
C ALA A 98 13.20 8.80 15.75
N TYR A 99 14.02 7.81 16.10
CA TYR A 99 14.65 7.72 17.40
C TYR A 99 15.57 8.92 17.65
N PHE A 100 16.47 9.23 16.71
CA PHE A 100 17.35 10.39 16.80
C PHE A 100 16.54 11.68 17.02
N LEU A 101 15.53 11.93 16.20
CA LEU A 101 14.70 13.13 16.27
C LEU A 101 13.77 13.16 17.50
N SER A 102 13.49 12.03 18.14
CA SER A 102 12.67 11.97 19.36
C SER A 102 13.44 12.36 20.61
N ARG A 103 14.78 12.32 20.61
CA ARG A 103 15.58 12.64 21.80
C ARG A 103 15.58 14.15 22.10
N GLN A 104 15.65 14.49 23.41
CA GLN A 104 15.59 15.90 23.84
C GLN A 104 16.94 16.62 23.63
N ASN A 105 18.03 15.95 23.88
CA ASN A 105 19.38 16.52 23.91
C ASN A 105 20.12 16.47 22.55
N VAL A 106 19.38 16.42 21.44
CA VAL A 106 19.99 16.40 20.10
C VAL A 106 20.34 17.83 19.67
N MET A 107 21.63 18.06 19.42
CA MET A 107 22.11 19.32 18.88
C MET A 107 21.54 19.57 17.50
N PHE A 108 21.12 20.81 17.23
CA PHE A 108 20.48 21.22 15.97
C PHE A 108 19.18 20.49 15.59
N LYS A 109 18.47 19.86 16.56
CA LYS A 109 17.21 19.15 16.31
C LYS A 109 16.19 19.98 15.51
N LYS A 110 16.00 21.27 15.88
CA LYS A 110 15.03 22.16 15.21
C LYS A 110 15.40 22.43 13.74
N PRO A 111 16.62 22.90 13.39
CA PRO A 111 16.99 23.10 11.99
C PRO A 111 16.97 21.79 11.17
N ILE A 112 17.40 20.66 11.72
CA ILE A 112 17.32 19.36 11.04
C ILE A 112 15.86 19.02 10.73
N MET A 113 14.95 19.19 11.69
CA MET A 113 13.52 18.95 11.48
C MET A 113 12.94 19.88 10.41
N LEU A 114 13.32 21.16 10.38
CA LEU A 114 12.89 22.10 9.35
C LEU A 114 13.40 21.71 7.96
N MET A 115 14.64 21.23 7.85
CA MET A 115 15.17 20.72 6.58
C MET A 115 14.38 19.49 6.10
N ILE A 116 14.07 18.56 6.99
CA ILE A 116 13.26 17.36 6.66
C ILE A 116 11.86 17.79 6.23
N LEU A 117 11.20 18.70 6.96
CA LEU A 117 9.89 19.24 6.59
C LEU A 117 9.92 19.97 5.25
N PHE A 118 11.00 20.70 4.97
CA PHE A 118 11.18 21.39 3.69
C PHE A 118 11.12 20.41 2.51
N THR A 119 11.75 19.23 2.63
CA THR A 119 11.71 18.20 1.56
C THR A 119 10.32 17.63 1.30
N MET A 120 9.37 17.79 2.23
CA MET A 120 8.00 17.37 2.03
C MET A 120 7.22 18.30 1.07
N PHE A 121 7.54 19.59 1.08
CA PHE A 121 6.85 20.59 0.29
C PHE A 121 7.60 20.97 -0.99
N PHE A 122 8.92 20.78 -1.01
CA PHE A 122 9.79 21.15 -2.12
C PHE A 122 10.52 19.93 -2.66
N SER A 123 10.29 19.62 -3.93
CA SER A 123 10.99 18.56 -4.65
C SER A 123 11.71 19.14 -5.86
N GLY A 124 12.85 18.55 -6.22
CA GLY A 124 13.56 18.91 -7.45
C GLY A 124 12.85 18.53 -8.75
N GLY A 125 11.73 17.81 -8.64
CA GLY A 125 10.98 17.30 -9.78
C GLY A 125 11.46 15.94 -10.28
N MET A 126 10.71 15.39 -11.24
CA MET A 126 10.93 14.04 -11.76
C MET A 126 12.26 13.91 -12.52
N ILE A 127 12.61 14.88 -13.36
CA ILE A 127 13.79 14.81 -14.22
C ILE A 127 15.10 14.81 -13.41
N PRO A 128 15.34 15.77 -12.50
CA PRO A 128 16.51 15.74 -11.62
C PRO A 128 16.61 14.48 -10.79
N PHE A 129 15.48 13.99 -10.25
CA PHE A 129 15.45 12.76 -9.50
C PHE A 129 15.88 11.55 -10.34
N TYR A 130 15.34 11.40 -11.56
CA TYR A 130 15.74 10.34 -12.48
C TYR A 130 17.22 10.41 -12.86
N LEU A 131 17.74 11.61 -13.14
CA LEU A 131 19.17 11.81 -13.47
C LEU A 131 20.07 11.40 -12.29
N THR A 132 19.71 11.78 -11.07
CA THR A 132 20.42 11.35 -9.86
C THR A 132 20.45 9.81 -9.74
N LEU A 133 19.33 9.14 -9.98
CA LEU A 133 19.29 7.67 -9.95
C LEU A 133 20.15 7.05 -11.05
N LYS A 134 20.21 7.68 -12.21
CA LYS A 134 21.05 7.24 -13.32
C LYS A 134 22.53 7.37 -12.98
N ASP A 135 22.94 8.50 -12.39
CA ASP A 135 24.32 8.74 -11.99
C ASP A 135 24.77 7.80 -10.86
N LEU A 136 23.86 7.42 -9.97
CA LEU A 136 24.06 6.41 -8.94
C LEU A 136 23.98 4.95 -9.44
N HIS A 137 23.79 4.73 -10.75
CA HIS A 137 23.62 3.41 -11.36
C HIS A 137 22.45 2.59 -10.79
N LEU A 138 21.42 3.25 -10.27
CA LEU A 138 20.22 2.62 -9.71
C LEU A 138 19.10 2.42 -10.74
N THR A 139 19.20 3.01 -11.94
CA THR A 139 18.24 2.77 -13.03
C THR A 139 18.37 1.33 -13.55
N ASN A 140 17.24 0.76 -13.95
CA ASN A 140 17.12 -0.62 -14.43
C ASN A 140 17.58 -1.66 -13.40
N THR A 141 17.33 -1.40 -12.11
CA THR A 141 17.58 -2.34 -11.01
C THR A 141 16.41 -2.30 -10.03
N LEU A 142 16.13 -3.43 -9.35
CA LEU A 142 15.11 -3.44 -8.27
C LEU A 142 15.53 -2.57 -7.08
N TRP A 143 16.82 -2.38 -6.86
CA TRP A 143 17.36 -1.49 -5.83
C TRP A 143 17.00 -0.02 -6.07
N GLY A 144 16.82 0.38 -7.33
CA GLY A 144 16.32 1.71 -7.68
C GLY A 144 14.89 1.98 -7.21
N LEU A 145 14.12 0.93 -6.91
CA LEU A 145 12.78 1.03 -6.33
C LEU A 145 12.77 0.91 -4.79
N ILE A 146 13.90 0.59 -4.17
CA ILE A 146 14.03 0.42 -2.71
C ILE A 146 14.81 1.60 -2.10
N ILE A 147 16.08 1.76 -2.49
CA ILE A 147 17.01 2.67 -1.83
C ILE A 147 16.51 4.13 -1.77
N PRO A 148 16.01 4.73 -2.87
CA PRO A 148 15.61 6.13 -2.87
C PRO A 148 14.34 6.41 -2.04
N PHE A 149 13.58 5.38 -1.71
CA PHE A 149 12.29 5.48 -1.03
C PHE A 149 12.31 4.98 0.42
N MET A 150 13.49 4.57 0.95
CA MET A 150 13.64 3.99 2.30
C MET A 150 13.13 4.88 3.44
N VAL A 151 13.05 6.20 3.25
CA VAL A 151 12.55 7.11 4.27
C VAL A 151 11.48 8.02 3.68
N SER A 152 10.25 7.86 4.16
CA SER A 152 9.17 8.82 3.91
C SER A 152 9.16 9.84 5.04
N THR A 153 9.23 11.14 4.70
CA THR A 153 9.16 12.23 5.68
C THR A 153 7.90 12.16 6.53
N TYR A 154 6.75 11.83 5.92
CA TYR A 154 5.50 11.67 6.62
C TYR A 154 5.56 10.54 7.66
N ASN A 155 6.04 9.37 7.26
CA ASN A 155 6.17 8.21 8.15
C ASN A 155 7.18 8.46 9.29
N LEU A 156 8.28 9.15 8.96
CA LEU A 156 9.30 9.55 9.93
C LEU A 156 8.71 10.44 11.04
N ILE A 157 7.89 11.43 10.67
CA ILE A 157 7.26 12.35 11.64
C ILE A 157 6.29 11.60 12.54
N ILE A 158 5.46 10.74 11.98
CA ILE A 158 4.50 9.94 12.75
C ILE A 158 5.23 9.01 13.73
N MET A 159 6.25 8.30 13.26
CA MET A 159 7.02 7.39 14.11
C MET A 159 7.78 8.15 15.19
N ARG A 160 8.38 9.31 14.87
CA ARG A 160 9.01 10.20 15.84
C ARG A 160 8.03 10.62 16.93
N THR A 161 6.83 11.09 16.56
CA THR A 161 5.82 11.53 17.52
C THR A 161 5.39 10.40 18.45
N SER A 162 5.30 9.18 17.94
CA SER A 162 5.04 8.00 18.75
C SER A 162 6.18 7.71 19.73
N PHE A 163 7.44 7.80 19.30
CA PHE A 163 8.59 7.61 20.19
C PHE A 163 8.72 8.71 21.24
N GLU A 164 8.34 9.95 20.93
CA GLU A 164 8.30 11.07 21.90
C GLU A 164 7.21 10.88 22.96
N SER A 165 6.16 10.09 22.69
CA SER A 165 5.10 9.82 23.66
C SER A 165 5.46 8.78 24.72
N LEU A 166 6.57 8.07 24.55
CA LEU A 166 7.06 7.09 25.52
C LEU A 166 7.66 7.80 26.75
N PRO A 167 7.47 7.27 27.97
CA PRO A 167 8.06 7.85 29.19
C PRO A 167 9.58 7.93 29.09
N HIS A 168 10.15 9.11 29.35
CA HIS A 168 11.61 9.32 29.36
C HIS A 168 12.34 8.46 30.34
N SER A 169 11.73 8.18 31.50
CA SER A 169 12.29 7.32 32.54
C SER A 169 12.73 5.93 32.06
N LEU A 170 12.11 5.40 31.02
CA LEU A 170 12.51 4.10 30.44
C LEU A 170 13.87 4.17 29.74
N VAL A 171 14.15 5.31 29.11
CA VAL A 171 15.43 5.55 28.43
C VAL A 171 16.52 5.86 29.46
N GLU A 172 16.23 6.70 30.42
CA GLU A 172 17.13 7.05 31.52
C GLU A 172 17.55 5.81 32.32
N ALA A 173 16.59 4.94 32.66
CA ALA A 173 16.91 3.67 33.32
C ALA A 173 17.85 2.79 32.50
N ALA A 174 17.61 2.67 31.18
CA ALA A 174 18.48 1.90 30.31
C ALA A 174 19.88 2.54 30.15
N GLU A 175 19.98 3.88 30.18
CA GLU A 175 21.26 4.60 30.17
C GLU A 175 22.05 4.38 31.46
N ILE A 176 21.39 4.36 32.64
CA ILE A 176 21.99 4.03 33.93
C ILE A 176 22.51 2.59 33.93
N ASP A 177 21.79 1.66 33.29
CA ASP A 177 22.24 0.27 33.09
C ASP A 177 23.36 0.13 32.04
N GLY A 178 23.90 1.23 31.51
CA GLY A 178 25.01 1.25 30.54
C GLY A 178 24.61 0.86 29.12
N ALA A 179 23.33 0.90 28.76
CA ALA A 179 22.89 0.61 27.40
C ALA A 179 23.19 1.78 26.44
N GLY A 180 23.92 1.52 25.36
CA GLY A 180 24.10 2.50 24.28
C GLY A 180 22.82 2.71 23.45
N HIS A 181 22.73 3.83 22.71
CA HIS A 181 21.55 4.25 21.96
C HIS A 181 21.00 3.19 21.00
N ILE A 182 21.86 2.42 20.32
CA ILE A 182 21.43 1.34 19.43
C ILE A 182 20.69 0.25 20.23
N LYS A 183 21.25 -0.16 21.39
CA LYS A 183 20.62 -1.14 22.27
C LYS A 183 19.30 -0.62 22.82
N ILE A 184 19.23 0.65 23.21
CA ILE A 184 17.99 1.29 23.67
C ILE A 184 16.93 1.27 22.58
N LEU A 185 17.29 1.63 21.33
CA LEU A 185 16.35 1.60 20.20
C LEU A 185 15.77 0.19 20.00
N PHE A 186 16.62 -0.82 19.83
CA PHE A 186 16.17 -2.16 19.47
C PHE A 186 15.57 -2.97 20.62
N SER A 187 16.05 -2.77 21.85
CA SER A 187 15.62 -3.57 23.02
C SER A 187 14.54 -2.90 23.88
N VAL A 188 14.38 -1.58 23.79
CA VAL A 188 13.40 -0.83 24.60
C VAL A 188 12.35 -0.15 23.71
N ILE A 189 12.76 0.74 22.83
CA ILE A 189 11.83 1.61 22.07
C ILE A 189 11.01 0.81 21.08
N LEU A 190 11.63 0.00 20.22
CA LEU A 190 10.91 -0.78 19.19
C LEU A 190 9.93 -1.79 19.78
N PRO A 191 10.30 -2.57 20.83
CA PRO A 191 9.34 -3.48 21.46
C PRO A 191 8.13 -2.80 22.10
N LEU A 192 8.31 -1.59 22.65
CA LEU A 192 7.22 -0.80 23.23
C LEU A 192 6.36 -0.12 22.14
N SER A 193 6.91 0.05 20.95
CA SER A 193 6.29 0.76 19.83
C SER A 193 5.67 -0.16 18.77
N LYS A 194 5.33 -1.41 19.11
CA LYS A 194 4.80 -2.41 18.15
C LYS A 194 3.59 -1.92 17.36
N ALA A 195 2.72 -1.12 17.99
CA ALA A 195 1.53 -0.60 17.32
C ALA A 195 1.89 0.35 16.16
N ILE A 196 2.81 1.29 16.37
CA ILE A 196 3.23 2.21 15.32
C ILE A 196 4.05 1.50 14.24
N ILE A 197 4.87 0.50 14.60
CA ILE A 197 5.62 -0.29 13.62
C ILE A 197 4.64 -1.02 12.67
N ALA A 198 3.56 -1.62 13.21
CA ALA A 198 2.54 -2.25 12.38
C ALA A 198 1.85 -1.26 11.43
N VAL A 199 1.62 -0.02 11.87
CA VAL A 199 1.09 1.06 11.02
C VAL A 199 2.10 1.43 9.92
N MET A 200 3.38 1.53 10.25
CA MET A 200 4.43 1.84 9.26
C MET A 200 4.58 0.72 8.23
N ILE A 201 4.55 -0.55 8.66
CA ILE A 201 4.55 -1.71 7.75
C ILE A 201 3.41 -1.60 6.74
N LEU A 202 2.22 -1.19 7.20
CA LEU A 202 1.10 -1.00 6.28
C LEU A 202 1.32 0.18 5.33
N TYR A 203 1.74 1.35 5.83
CA TYR A 203 1.91 2.53 4.98
C TYR A 203 2.96 2.31 3.89
N TYR A 204 4.13 1.78 4.25
CA TYR A 204 5.16 1.41 3.29
C TYR A 204 4.69 0.27 2.37
N GLY A 205 4.11 -0.79 2.95
CA GLY A 205 3.65 -1.94 2.19
C GLY A 205 2.59 -1.61 1.14
N VAL A 206 1.59 -0.79 1.49
CA VAL A 206 0.57 -0.31 0.53
C VAL A 206 1.19 0.59 -0.53
N GLY A 207 2.13 1.46 -0.14
CA GLY A 207 2.86 2.33 -1.07
C GLY A 207 3.65 1.53 -2.10
N ILE A 208 4.42 0.53 -1.65
CA ILE A 208 5.21 -0.37 -2.51
C ILE A 208 4.29 -1.21 -3.40
N TRP A 209 3.23 -1.80 -2.83
CA TRP A 209 2.28 -2.64 -3.58
C TRP A 209 1.63 -1.89 -4.74
N ASN A 210 1.25 -0.62 -4.54
CA ASN A 210 0.61 0.22 -5.55
C ASN A 210 1.60 0.98 -6.44
N GLY A 211 2.91 0.85 -6.19
CA GLY A 211 3.97 1.60 -6.84
C GLY A 211 4.21 1.18 -8.29
N TRP A 212 3.56 1.84 -9.25
CA TRP A 212 3.78 1.60 -10.68
C TRP A 212 4.57 2.71 -11.37
N PHE A 213 4.42 3.97 -10.93
CA PHE A 213 4.93 5.13 -11.67
C PHE A 213 6.46 5.13 -11.78
N TRP A 214 7.15 5.09 -10.64
CA TRP A 214 8.60 5.06 -10.62
C TRP A 214 9.16 3.75 -11.19
N ALA A 215 8.46 2.64 -11.00
CA ALA A 215 8.84 1.37 -11.60
C ALA A 215 8.82 1.45 -13.13
N SER A 216 7.78 2.05 -13.73
CA SER A 216 7.70 2.24 -15.18
C SER A 216 8.72 3.26 -15.72
N ALA A 217 9.15 4.23 -14.90
CA ALA A 217 10.13 5.23 -15.29
C ALA A 217 11.58 4.75 -15.17
N ILE A 218 11.89 3.94 -14.15
CA ILE A 218 13.25 3.53 -13.79
C ILE A 218 13.63 2.21 -14.45
N ILE A 219 12.72 1.22 -14.50
CA ILE A 219 12.97 -0.12 -15.03
C ILE A 219 12.72 -0.13 -16.52
N ARG A 220 13.65 -0.73 -17.29
CA ARG A 220 13.54 -0.90 -18.73
C ARG A 220 13.34 -2.37 -19.14
N GLN A 221 13.89 -3.30 -18.35
CA GLN A 221 13.78 -4.73 -18.62
C GLN A 221 12.45 -5.24 -18.10
N ARG A 222 11.63 -5.78 -18.99
CA ARG A 222 10.27 -6.24 -18.68
C ARG A 222 10.25 -7.36 -17.62
N GLU A 223 11.31 -8.16 -17.56
CA GLU A 223 11.48 -9.23 -16.56
C GLU A 223 11.60 -8.71 -15.13
N MET A 224 11.99 -7.46 -14.94
CA MET A 224 12.09 -6.81 -13.63
C MET A 224 10.86 -5.98 -13.26
N TYR A 225 9.82 -5.95 -14.09
CA TYR A 225 8.61 -5.19 -13.77
C TYR A 225 7.91 -5.75 -12.53
N PRO A 226 7.54 -4.88 -11.58
CA PRO A 226 6.59 -5.22 -10.53
C PRO A 226 5.20 -5.50 -11.11
N LEU A 227 4.38 -6.22 -10.34
CA LEU A 227 3.04 -6.63 -10.75
C LEU A 227 2.17 -5.46 -11.24
N GLN A 228 2.21 -4.30 -10.57
CA GLN A 228 1.37 -3.15 -10.94
C GLN A 228 1.72 -2.55 -12.30
N VAL A 229 2.97 -2.65 -12.74
CA VAL A 229 3.36 -2.21 -14.09
C VAL A 229 2.78 -3.16 -15.13
N ILE A 230 2.89 -4.47 -14.91
CA ILE A 230 2.33 -5.50 -15.80
C ILE A 230 0.80 -5.39 -15.86
N LEU A 231 0.16 -5.22 -14.70
CA LEU A 231 -1.28 -4.98 -14.62
C LEU A 231 -1.69 -3.76 -15.46
N ARG A 232 -0.94 -2.67 -15.35
CA ARG A 232 -1.21 -1.45 -16.12
C ARG A 232 -1.05 -1.68 -17.63
N GLU A 233 -0.04 -2.42 -18.06
CA GLU A 233 0.12 -2.80 -19.47
C GLU A 233 -1.11 -3.57 -19.97
N ILE A 234 -1.57 -4.58 -19.24
CA ILE A 234 -2.76 -5.36 -19.60
C ILE A 234 -4.02 -4.47 -19.67
N LEU A 235 -4.20 -3.56 -18.72
CA LEU A 235 -5.40 -2.72 -18.65
C LEU A 235 -5.41 -1.59 -19.68
N MET A 236 -4.27 -0.93 -19.91
CA MET A 236 -4.19 0.30 -20.69
C MET A 236 -3.87 0.05 -22.16
N GLN A 237 -3.02 -0.92 -22.46
CA GLN A 237 -2.52 -1.16 -23.82
C GLN A 237 -3.30 -2.24 -24.56
N ASN A 238 -4.35 -2.81 -23.98
CA ASN A 238 -5.02 -4.00 -24.48
C ASN A 238 -4.03 -5.16 -24.83
N ASP A 239 -2.89 -5.20 -24.12
CA ASP A 239 -1.83 -6.21 -24.31
C ASP A 239 -2.28 -7.60 -23.80
N VAL A 240 -3.50 -7.96 -24.15
CA VAL A 240 -4.05 -9.31 -23.94
C VAL A 240 -3.82 -10.22 -25.15
N GLY A 241 -3.22 -9.69 -26.22
CA GLY A 241 -3.03 -10.45 -27.47
C GLY A 241 -2.29 -11.77 -27.26
N ALA A 242 -1.24 -11.77 -26.44
CA ALA A 242 -0.52 -13.02 -26.10
C ALA A 242 -1.38 -14.00 -25.27
N MET A 243 -2.33 -13.50 -24.47
CA MET A 243 -3.23 -14.30 -23.63
C MET A 243 -4.45 -14.79 -24.41
N THR A 244 -4.77 -14.13 -25.53
CA THR A 244 -5.89 -14.50 -26.43
C THR A 244 -5.44 -15.27 -27.64
N ALA A 245 -4.16 -15.68 -27.71
CA ALA A 245 -3.64 -16.50 -28.79
C ALA A 245 -4.47 -17.79 -28.94
N GLY A 246 -4.92 -18.07 -30.18
CA GLY A 246 -5.81 -19.19 -30.48
C GLY A 246 -7.32 -18.93 -30.33
N VAL A 247 -7.73 -17.73 -29.96
CA VAL A 247 -9.13 -17.28 -29.93
C VAL A 247 -9.47 -16.61 -31.28
N SER A 248 -10.71 -16.79 -31.77
CA SER A 248 -11.17 -16.09 -32.99
C SER A 248 -11.11 -14.58 -32.83
N ALA A 249 -10.86 -13.86 -33.90
CA ALA A 249 -10.76 -12.38 -33.86
C ALA A 249 -12.04 -11.73 -33.33
N ALA A 250 -13.22 -12.35 -33.56
CA ALA A 250 -14.51 -11.88 -33.06
C ALA A 250 -14.64 -12.01 -31.54
N ASP A 251 -14.00 -13.02 -30.94
CA ASP A 251 -14.09 -13.30 -29.51
C ASP A 251 -12.93 -12.68 -28.70
N GLN A 252 -11.89 -12.16 -29.36
CA GLN A 252 -10.71 -11.61 -28.68
C GLN A 252 -11.05 -10.44 -27.76
N GLU A 253 -11.94 -9.56 -28.16
CA GLU A 253 -12.37 -8.42 -27.36
C GLU A 253 -13.11 -8.87 -26.08
N SER A 254 -14.05 -9.81 -26.21
CA SER A 254 -14.82 -10.31 -25.09
C SER A 254 -13.96 -11.07 -24.09
N VAL A 255 -13.07 -11.95 -24.57
CA VAL A 255 -12.11 -12.68 -23.74
C VAL A 255 -11.10 -11.72 -23.09
N GLY A 256 -10.65 -10.70 -23.83
CA GLY A 256 -9.78 -9.65 -23.31
C GLY A 256 -10.39 -8.92 -22.11
N MET A 257 -11.69 -8.60 -22.16
CA MET A 257 -12.38 -7.95 -21.04
C MET A 257 -12.40 -8.83 -19.78
N THR A 258 -12.74 -10.09 -19.89
CA THR A 258 -12.76 -11.01 -18.72
C THR A 258 -11.36 -11.23 -18.15
N ILE A 259 -10.32 -11.30 -19.00
CA ILE A 259 -8.91 -11.36 -18.55
C ILE A 259 -8.56 -10.11 -17.74
N LYS A 260 -8.96 -8.90 -18.16
CA LYS A 260 -8.74 -7.67 -17.40
C LYS A 260 -9.37 -7.74 -16.00
N TYR A 261 -10.62 -8.16 -15.88
CA TYR A 261 -11.28 -8.30 -14.60
C TYR A 261 -10.60 -9.36 -13.71
N ALA A 262 -10.26 -10.52 -14.26
CA ALA A 262 -9.53 -11.55 -13.53
C ALA A 262 -8.16 -11.05 -13.05
N THR A 263 -7.44 -10.28 -13.88
CA THR A 263 -6.14 -9.69 -13.53
C THR A 263 -6.26 -8.68 -12.39
N ILE A 264 -7.32 -7.85 -12.38
CA ILE A 264 -7.60 -6.92 -11.28
C ILE A 264 -7.82 -7.69 -9.97
N ILE A 265 -8.63 -8.75 -9.99
CA ILE A 265 -8.89 -9.57 -8.80
C ILE A 265 -7.60 -10.22 -8.29
N VAL A 266 -6.83 -10.84 -9.18
CA VAL A 266 -5.55 -11.47 -8.85
C VAL A 266 -4.60 -10.47 -8.18
N ALA A 267 -4.51 -9.24 -8.66
CA ALA A 267 -3.65 -8.21 -8.07
C ALA A 267 -4.21 -7.60 -6.77
N THR A 268 -5.53 -7.63 -6.56
CA THR A 268 -6.18 -6.96 -5.42
C THR A 268 -6.35 -7.90 -4.21
N VAL A 269 -6.61 -9.19 -4.44
CA VAL A 269 -6.85 -10.17 -3.38
C VAL A 269 -5.72 -10.21 -2.32
N PRO A 270 -4.43 -10.23 -2.67
CA PRO A 270 -3.38 -10.31 -1.65
C PRO A 270 -3.41 -9.15 -0.66
N ILE A 271 -3.64 -7.92 -1.12
CA ILE A 271 -3.70 -6.76 -0.23
C ILE A 271 -4.97 -6.77 0.63
N LEU A 272 -6.10 -7.22 0.05
CA LEU A 272 -7.35 -7.40 0.81
C LEU A 272 -7.20 -8.44 1.91
N CYS A 273 -6.45 -9.53 1.67
CA CYS A 273 -6.19 -10.55 2.68
C CYS A 273 -5.30 -10.06 3.83
N VAL A 274 -4.39 -9.12 3.57
CA VAL A 274 -3.51 -8.55 4.59
C VAL A 274 -4.24 -7.53 5.49
N TYR A 275 -5.23 -6.81 4.94
CA TYR A 275 -5.93 -5.74 5.64
C TYR A 275 -6.54 -6.15 7.01
N PRO A 276 -7.28 -7.26 7.17
CA PRO A 276 -7.88 -7.65 8.45
C PRO A 276 -6.84 -7.89 9.56
N PHE A 277 -5.64 -8.37 9.20
CA PHE A 277 -4.57 -8.59 10.16
C PHE A 277 -4.00 -7.28 10.70
N LEU A 278 -4.00 -6.24 9.89
CA LEU A 278 -3.45 -4.93 10.25
C LEU A 278 -4.50 -4.02 10.89
N GLN A 279 -5.78 -4.18 10.55
CA GLN A 279 -6.89 -3.37 11.08
C GLN A 279 -6.92 -3.32 12.62
N LYS A 280 -6.63 -4.43 13.31
CA LYS A 280 -6.60 -4.51 14.78
C LYS A 280 -5.58 -3.56 15.44
N TYR A 281 -4.55 -3.15 14.69
CA TYR A 281 -3.53 -2.22 15.21
C TYR A 281 -3.97 -0.76 15.00
N PHE A 282 -4.77 -0.46 13.96
CA PHE A 282 -5.33 0.86 13.72
C PHE A 282 -6.30 1.30 14.81
N THR A 283 -7.22 0.41 15.19
CA THR A 283 -8.21 0.72 16.24
C THR A 283 -7.57 1.03 17.57
N LYS A 284 -6.41 0.43 17.87
CA LYS A 284 -5.64 0.71 19.09
C LYS A 284 -4.78 1.98 18.97
N GLY A 285 -4.20 2.26 17.80
CA GLY A 285 -3.36 3.44 17.58
C GLY A 285 -4.14 4.75 17.48
N ALA A 286 -5.31 4.74 16.86
CA ALA A 286 -6.18 5.92 16.76
C ALA A 286 -6.72 6.39 18.12
N LEU A 287 -6.94 5.46 19.06
CA LEU A 287 -7.39 5.78 20.43
C LEU A 287 -6.30 6.47 21.27
N ILE A 288 -5.02 6.17 21.03
CA ILE A 288 -3.90 6.78 21.77
C ILE A 288 -3.72 8.25 21.39
N GLY A 289 -4.03 8.63 20.15
CA GLY A 289 -4.01 10.04 19.69
C GLY A 289 -5.23 10.85 20.12
N ALA A 290 -6.37 10.21 20.36
CA ALA A 290 -7.65 10.87 20.68
C ALA A 290 -7.85 11.15 22.20
N VAL A 291 -7.03 10.58 23.08
CA VAL A 291 -7.19 10.71 24.56
C VAL A 291 -6.30 11.84 25.14
N LYS A 292 -5.70 12.69 24.31
CA LYS A 292 -5.09 13.97 24.75
C LYS A 292 -6.04 15.13 24.45
N GLY A 293 -7.19 15.12 25.12
CA GLY A 293 -8.12 16.23 25.25
C GLY A 293 -8.57 16.29 26.70
#